data_5a53c8c9653f504cdb3fd73a909b1e52
#
_entry.id   5a53c8c9653f504cdb3fd73a909b1e52
#
_cell.length_a   1.000
_cell.length_b   1.000
_cell.length_c   1.000
_cell.angle_alpha   90.00
_cell.angle_beta   90.00
_cell.angle_gamma   90.00
#
_symmetry.space_group_name_H-M   'P 1'
#
loop_
_entity.id
_entity.type
_entity.pdbx_description
1 polymer ?
#
loop_
_entity_poly.entity_id
_entity_poly.type
_entity_poly.pdbx_seq_one_letter_code
_entity_poly.pdbx_strand_id
1 'polypeptide(L)'
;MKKILSLSLMLAVCFAAWSQPLTPEQIDKLAEQTLKVFNVPGIAVAVIKDDQVIHMKGYGVSSIATGKKTDANTLFAIASNSKAFTSAALGILVDEGKLKWETKVTDIIPEFRLYNSYVTEDFNIKDLLTHRSGMGLGAGDLMLWPDSSSFTREEIIHNLRYLKQTSSFRTKYDYDNLLYLVAGEVVHRVSGQSWEEFVEERIMKPLGMTGSAASYHRVRDRSNLMDAHIPVEGVLQVVPMYQSSLFNSGAGVISSVADMSKWVMMHINRGGYGENNGKQLIKEATQREMWTPQTIIPVRNPGPYRSHFSAYGLGWGLTDVAGYLQASHTGGLGGVVTQVTIIPELKLGIIVFTNQQEGAAFTAITNTIKDGYLGVKGNDWIKTLNENVERNRKEAKRITDEVWAKVEAQRSKSGSQVDPAVYTGTYNDNWFGDIVISEAGGKLRFRSVKSPQLRGDMLFYTGNTFIVRWDDRSMDADAYAVFALDREGKAESLTMEAISPLTDFSYDFHDLFLKRKPEK
;
A
#
# COMPACT_ATOMS: atom_id res chain seq x y z
N MET A 1 -0.51 33.10 78.59
CA MET A 1 0.28 33.23 77.34
C MET A 1 -0.05 32.01 76.49
N LYS A 2 -1.02 32.15 75.54
CA LYS A 2 -1.42 31.07 74.62
C LYS A 2 -0.67 31.34 73.30
N LYS A 3 0.19 30.42 72.87
CA LYS A 3 0.85 30.43 71.54
C LYS A 3 -0.14 29.83 70.53
N ILE A 4 -0.57 30.64 69.58
CA ILE A 4 -1.32 30.19 68.38
C ILE A 4 -0.32 29.75 67.35
N LEU A 5 -0.33 28.48 66.98
CA LEU A 5 0.48 27.90 65.93
C LEU A 5 -0.34 27.98 64.62
N SER A 6 0.05 28.90 63.72
CA SER A 6 -0.54 29.01 62.39
C SER A 6 0.05 27.94 61.49
N LEU A 7 -0.76 26.95 61.10
CA LEU A 7 -0.40 25.90 60.11
C LEU A 7 -0.76 26.42 58.71
N SER A 8 0.23 26.91 57.97
CA SER A 8 0.07 27.30 56.57
C SER A 8 0.04 26.04 55.69
N LEU A 9 -1.16 25.68 55.22
CA LEU A 9 -1.34 24.60 54.27
C LEU A 9 -0.94 25.09 52.85
N MET A 10 0.28 24.76 52.41
CA MET A 10 0.68 24.94 50.99
C MET A 10 -0.05 23.93 50.15
N LEU A 11 -1.09 24.35 49.42
CA LEU A 11 -1.67 23.58 48.33
C LEU A 11 -0.68 23.54 47.17
N ALA A 12 0.08 22.44 47.06
CA ALA A 12 0.85 22.15 45.86
C ALA A 12 -0.13 21.76 44.76
N VAL A 13 -0.51 22.72 43.92
CA VAL A 13 -1.22 22.43 42.67
C VAL A 13 -0.22 21.77 41.74
N CYS A 14 -0.22 20.43 41.73
CA CYS A 14 0.45 19.67 40.69
C CYS A 14 -0.27 19.96 39.37
N PHE A 15 0.21 20.94 38.60
CA PHE A 15 -0.12 21.00 37.18
C PHE A 15 0.44 19.73 36.55
N ALA A 16 -0.38 18.70 36.39
CA ALA A 16 -0.10 17.63 35.46
C ALA A 16 0.06 18.30 34.09
N ALA A 17 1.31 18.45 33.65
CA ALA A 17 1.61 18.97 32.31
C ALA A 17 1.07 17.95 31.31
N TRP A 18 -0.17 18.07 30.90
CA TRP A 18 -0.78 17.28 29.82
C TRP A 18 0.01 17.59 28.55
N SER A 19 0.30 16.58 27.74
CA SER A 19 0.77 16.84 26.40
C SER A 19 -0.30 17.65 25.69
N GLN A 20 0.09 18.76 25.09
CA GLN A 20 -0.86 19.62 24.37
C GLN A 20 -0.78 19.31 22.88
N PRO A 21 -1.92 19.40 22.15
CA PRO A 21 -1.90 19.36 20.69
C PRO A 21 -0.89 20.36 20.13
N LEU A 22 -0.23 19.97 19.04
CA LEU A 22 0.73 20.85 18.37
C LEU A 22 0.03 22.08 17.78
N THR A 23 0.67 23.23 17.89
CA THR A 23 0.22 24.43 17.15
C THR A 23 0.50 24.28 15.65
N PRO A 24 -0.17 25.06 14.78
CA PRO A 24 0.14 25.07 13.35
C PRO A 24 1.63 25.28 13.04
N GLU A 25 2.31 26.19 13.76
CA GLU A 25 3.72 26.49 13.57
C GLU A 25 4.62 25.32 14.02
N GLN A 26 4.20 24.54 15.01
CA GLN A 26 4.90 23.32 15.41
C GLN A 26 4.75 22.22 14.38
N ILE A 27 3.56 22.09 13.75
CA ILE A 27 3.34 21.16 12.62
C ILE A 27 4.18 21.59 11.41
N ASP A 28 4.27 22.89 11.11
CA ASP A 28 5.15 23.41 10.05
C ASP A 28 6.61 22.96 10.27
N LYS A 29 7.15 23.17 11.46
CA LYS A 29 8.53 22.77 11.80
C LYS A 29 8.73 21.26 11.72
N LEU A 30 7.75 20.48 12.19
CA LEU A 30 7.76 19.03 12.12
C LEU A 30 7.84 18.54 10.67
N ALA A 31 6.99 19.08 9.79
CA ALA A 31 6.97 18.71 8.39
C ALA A 31 8.27 19.11 7.66
N GLU A 32 8.79 20.32 7.91
CA GLU A 32 10.06 20.78 7.33
C GLU A 32 11.26 19.94 7.80
N GLN A 33 11.28 19.51 9.06
CA GLN A 33 12.32 18.61 9.56
C GLN A 33 12.20 17.23 8.93
N THR A 34 10.98 16.72 8.80
CA THR A 34 10.69 15.41 8.20
C THR A 34 11.14 15.36 6.74
N LEU A 35 10.85 16.40 5.93
CA LEU A 35 11.35 16.50 4.54
C LEU A 35 12.87 16.26 4.46
N LYS A 36 13.63 16.92 5.37
CA LYS A 36 15.09 16.87 5.35
C LYS A 36 15.63 15.53 5.80
N VAL A 37 15.10 15.01 6.93
CA VAL A 37 15.64 13.77 7.54
C VAL A 37 15.37 12.56 6.66
N PHE A 38 14.18 12.47 6.07
CA PHE A 38 13.79 11.31 5.24
C PHE A 38 14.01 11.53 3.74
N ASN A 39 14.62 12.64 3.34
CA ASN A 39 14.88 12.99 1.93
C ASN A 39 13.62 12.94 1.06
N VAL A 40 12.49 13.44 1.58
CA VAL A 40 11.22 13.51 0.87
C VAL A 40 11.10 14.87 0.19
N PRO A 41 10.85 14.97 -1.14
CA PRO A 41 10.76 16.26 -1.82
C PRO A 41 9.57 17.10 -1.40
N GLY A 42 8.40 16.48 -1.23
CA GLY A 42 7.15 17.16 -0.94
C GLY A 42 6.25 16.39 0.01
N ILE A 43 5.65 17.12 0.95
CA ILE A 43 4.68 16.59 1.92
C ILE A 43 3.46 17.49 1.94
N ALA A 44 2.25 16.93 2.01
CA ALA A 44 1.03 17.65 2.33
C ALA A 44 0.42 17.07 3.61
N VAL A 45 0.00 17.95 4.53
CA VAL A 45 -0.57 17.58 5.84
C VAL A 45 -1.91 18.27 6.02
N ALA A 46 -2.93 17.53 6.48
CA ALA A 46 -4.13 18.12 7.04
C ALA A 46 -4.47 17.48 8.39
N VAL A 47 -4.94 18.31 9.32
CA VAL A 47 -5.43 17.89 10.63
C VAL A 47 -6.83 18.42 10.82
N ILE A 48 -7.75 17.51 11.10
CA ILE A 48 -9.16 17.79 11.38
C ILE A 48 -9.39 17.55 12.88
N LYS A 49 -10.08 18.49 13.52
CA LYS A 49 -10.46 18.37 14.93
C LYS A 49 -11.82 19.04 15.15
N ASP A 50 -12.74 18.31 15.78
CA ASP A 50 -14.08 18.82 16.12
C ASP A 50 -14.79 19.45 14.92
N ASP A 51 -14.82 18.73 13.80
CA ASP A 51 -15.43 19.11 12.52
C ASP A 51 -14.79 20.34 11.83
N GLN A 52 -13.59 20.74 12.25
CA GLN A 52 -12.86 21.85 11.67
C GLN A 52 -11.49 21.41 11.15
N VAL A 53 -11.06 21.94 10.03
CA VAL A 53 -9.69 21.81 9.56
C VAL A 53 -8.83 22.82 10.32
N ILE A 54 -8.05 22.33 11.29
CA ILE A 54 -7.19 23.18 12.14
C ILE A 54 -5.79 23.39 11.56
N HIS A 55 -5.39 22.54 10.61
CA HIS A 55 -4.15 22.68 9.85
C HIS A 55 -4.32 22.05 8.47
N MET A 56 -3.86 22.74 7.40
CA MET A 56 -3.88 22.21 6.05
C MET A 56 -2.86 22.93 5.19
N LYS A 57 -1.74 22.26 4.84
CA LYS A 57 -0.62 22.89 4.14
C LYS A 57 0.25 21.88 3.39
N GLY A 58 0.89 22.35 2.31
CA GLY A 58 1.95 21.64 1.61
C GLY A 58 3.33 22.21 1.94
N TYR A 59 4.34 21.36 1.86
CA TYR A 59 5.73 21.66 2.16
C TYR A 59 6.64 21.09 1.08
N GLY A 60 7.78 21.74 0.85
CA GLY A 60 8.74 21.30 -0.15
C GLY A 60 8.24 21.48 -1.58
N VAL A 61 8.55 20.53 -2.45
CA VAL A 61 8.25 20.60 -3.88
C VAL A 61 7.46 19.37 -4.35
N SER A 62 6.48 19.60 -5.22
CA SER A 62 5.71 18.53 -5.89
C SER A 62 6.54 17.82 -6.97
N SER A 63 7.63 18.44 -7.43
CA SER A 63 8.57 17.90 -8.41
C SER A 63 9.96 18.48 -8.19
N ILE A 64 10.98 17.61 -8.07
CA ILE A 64 12.39 18.06 -8.04
C ILE A 64 12.87 18.54 -9.41
N ALA A 65 12.26 18.07 -10.49
CA ALA A 65 12.62 18.48 -11.85
C ALA A 65 12.21 19.91 -12.17
N THR A 66 11.05 20.35 -11.65
CA THR A 66 10.49 21.68 -11.94
C THR A 66 10.65 22.68 -10.79
N GLY A 67 10.90 22.21 -9.58
CA GLY A 67 10.93 23.03 -8.37
C GLY A 67 9.55 23.56 -7.93
N LYS A 68 8.45 23.07 -8.54
CA LYS A 68 7.09 23.48 -8.22
C LYS A 68 6.77 23.13 -6.77
N LYS A 69 6.19 24.09 -6.03
CA LYS A 69 5.87 23.92 -4.60
C LYS A 69 4.67 22.99 -4.41
N THR A 70 4.74 22.21 -3.35
CA THR A 70 3.59 21.46 -2.83
C THR A 70 2.67 22.40 -2.06
N ASP A 71 1.37 22.29 -2.28
CA ASP A 71 0.33 23.01 -1.52
C ASP A 71 -0.79 22.04 -1.08
N ALA A 72 -1.82 22.58 -0.40
CA ALA A 72 -2.94 21.78 0.11
C ALA A 72 -3.80 21.15 -1.00
N ASN A 73 -3.76 21.70 -2.21
CA ASN A 73 -4.52 21.22 -3.37
C ASN A 73 -3.65 20.38 -4.33
N THR A 74 -2.36 20.21 -4.03
CA THR A 74 -1.50 19.32 -4.81
C THR A 74 -2.10 17.92 -4.82
N LEU A 75 -2.27 17.37 -6.02
CA LEU A 75 -2.85 16.06 -6.23
C LEU A 75 -1.79 14.97 -6.06
N PHE A 76 -2.10 13.97 -5.25
CA PHE A 76 -1.28 12.79 -5.01
C PHE A 76 -2.05 11.54 -5.42
N ALA A 77 -1.35 10.51 -5.89
CA ALA A 77 -1.90 9.17 -5.93
C ALA A 77 -2.04 8.68 -4.48
N ILE A 78 -3.28 8.51 -4.00
CA ILE A 78 -3.48 8.09 -2.60
C ILE A 78 -3.31 6.58 -2.41
N ALA A 79 -3.04 5.86 -3.50
CA ALA A 79 -2.75 4.44 -3.52
C ALA A 79 -3.79 3.63 -2.74
N SER A 80 -3.37 2.73 -1.84
CA SER A 80 -4.29 1.83 -1.12
C SER A 80 -5.30 2.52 -0.19
N ASN A 81 -5.21 3.84 0.06
CA ASN A 81 -6.32 4.58 0.65
C ASN A 81 -7.59 4.54 -0.24
N SER A 82 -7.47 4.20 -1.52
CA SER A 82 -8.58 3.93 -2.45
C SER A 82 -9.47 2.76 -2.02
N LYS A 83 -8.93 1.80 -1.26
CA LYS A 83 -9.67 0.64 -0.76
C LYS A 83 -10.86 1.03 0.10
N ALA A 84 -10.74 2.09 0.89
CA ALA A 84 -11.83 2.64 1.68
C ALA A 84 -12.97 3.19 0.80
N PHE A 85 -12.66 3.76 -0.37
CA PHE A 85 -13.66 4.20 -1.35
C PHE A 85 -14.41 3.02 -1.96
N THR A 86 -13.71 1.91 -2.26
CA THR A 86 -14.34 0.67 -2.73
C THR A 86 -15.28 0.08 -1.70
N SER A 87 -14.86 0.04 -0.44
CA SER A 87 -15.71 -0.42 0.66
C SER A 87 -16.94 0.47 0.85
N ALA A 88 -16.79 1.79 0.74
CA ALA A 88 -17.92 2.72 0.80
C ALA A 88 -18.85 2.58 -0.42
N ALA A 89 -18.31 2.35 -1.63
CA ALA A 89 -19.12 2.10 -2.82
C ALA A 89 -20.00 0.85 -2.65
N LEU A 90 -19.42 -0.25 -2.16
CA LEU A 90 -20.18 -1.45 -1.80
C LEU A 90 -21.18 -1.17 -0.66
N GLY A 91 -20.78 -0.39 0.34
CA GLY A 91 -21.65 0.05 1.43
C GLY A 91 -22.88 0.81 0.96
N ILE A 92 -22.73 1.71 -0.02
CA ILE A 92 -23.86 2.41 -0.67
C ILE A 92 -24.81 1.41 -1.34
N LEU A 93 -24.29 0.41 -2.04
CA LEU A 93 -25.10 -0.64 -2.67
C LEU A 93 -25.82 -1.52 -1.65
N VAL A 94 -25.18 -1.78 -0.49
CA VAL A 94 -25.83 -2.46 0.65
C VAL A 94 -26.94 -1.59 1.24
N ASP A 95 -26.72 -0.30 1.45
CA ASP A 95 -27.71 0.65 1.96
C ASP A 95 -28.92 0.80 1.04
N GLU A 96 -28.73 0.63 -0.25
CA GLU A 96 -29.79 0.60 -1.28
C GLU A 96 -30.50 -0.76 -1.37
N GLY A 97 -30.03 -1.79 -0.65
CA GLY A 97 -30.59 -3.14 -0.69
C GLY A 97 -30.27 -3.91 -1.97
N LYS A 98 -29.32 -3.45 -2.78
CA LYS A 98 -28.91 -4.11 -4.04
C LYS A 98 -28.00 -5.32 -3.81
N LEU A 99 -27.32 -5.38 -2.69
CA LEU A 99 -26.55 -6.53 -2.23
C LEU A 99 -26.51 -6.59 -0.69
N LYS A 100 -25.97 -7.68 -0.15
CA LYS A 100 -25.66 -7.83 1.28
C LYS A 100 -24.17 -8.09 1.43
N TRP A 101 -23.63 -7.79 2.60
CA TRP A 101 -22.22 -8.10 2.89
C TRP A 101 -21.90 -9.60 2.78
N GLU A 102 -22.90 -10.45 3.04
CA GLU A 102 -22.82 -11.91 2.96
C GLU A 102 -23.17 -12.48 1.57
N THR A 103 -23.54 -11.63 0.60
CA THR A 103 -23.78 -12.07 -0.78
C THR A 103 -22.54 -12.79 -1.31
N LYS A 104 -22.71 -13.96 -1.89
CA LYS A 104 -21.60 -14.74 -2.46
C LYS A 104 -21.06 -14.02 -3.69
N VAL A 105 -19.73 -14.04 -3.85
CA VAL A 105 -19.11 -13.44 -5.03
C VAL A 105 -19.56 -14.14 -6.30
N THR A 106 -19.74 -15.47 -6.26
CA THR A 106 -20.21 -16.29 -7.38
C THR A 106 -21.64 -15.99 -7.83
N ASP A 107 -22.49 -15.39 -6.97
CA ASP A 107 -23.84 -14.95 -7.37
C ASP A 107 -23.78 -13.73 -8.31
N ILE A 108 -22.71 -12.95 -8.25
CA ILE A 108 -22.51 -11.72 -9.03
C ILE A 108 -21.51 -11.96 -10.16
N ILE A 109 -20.45 -12.70 -9.89
CA ILE A 109 -19.35 -13.05 -10.82
C ILE A 109 -19.31 -14.59 -10.93
N PRO A 110 -20.16 -15.22 -11.76
CA PRO A 110 -20.25 -16.69 -11.85
C PRO A 110 -18.94 -17.37 -12.26
N GLU A 111 -18.03 -16.67 -12.95
CA GLU A 111 -16.70 -17.14 -13.35
C GLU A 111 -15.64 -17.06 -12.26
N PHE A 112 -15.90 -16.35 -11.15
CA PHE A 112 -14.99 -16.25 -10.01
C PHE A 112 -14.69 -17.63 -9.43
N ARG A 113 -13.42 -18.00 -9.38
CA ARG A 113 -12.92 -19.24 -8.80
C ARG A 113 -11.60 -19.01 -8.10
N LEU A 114 -11.48 -19.53 -6.90
CA LEU A 114 -10.21 -19.68 -6.18
C LEU A 114 -9.69 -21.12 -6.33
N TYR A 115 -8.46 -21.36 -5.93
CA TYR A 115 -7.83 -22.69 -6.00
C TYR A 115 -8.65 -23.77 -5.30
N ASN A 116 -9.23 -23.46 -4.15
CA ASN A 116 -10.09 -24.37 -3.39
C ASN A 116 -11.57 -24.09 -3.72
N SER A 117 -12.28 -25.10 -4.23
CA SER A 117 -13.69 -24.98 -4.60
C SER A 117 -14.61 -24.67 -3.41
N TYR A 118 -14.35 -25.27 -2.24
CA TYR A 118 -15.12 -24.98 -1.03
C TYR A 118 -15.00 -23.50 -0.64
N VAL A 119 -13.75 -22.96 -0.68
CA VAL A 119 -13.53 -21.51 -0.42
C VAL A 119 -14.25 -20.66 -1.45
N THR A 120 -14.20 -21.05 -2.73
CA THR A 120 -14.89 -20.33 -3.81
C THR A 120 -16.39 -20.17 -3.51
N GLU A 121 -17.04 -21.26 -3.12
CA GLU A 121 -18.50 -21.28 -2.86
C GLU A 121 -18.90 -20.53 -1.59
N ASP A 122 -17.99 -20.42 -0.61
CA ASP A 122 -18.25 -19.69 0.64
C ASP A 122 -17.77 -18.24 0.62
N PHE A 123 -17.03 -17.82 -0.40
CA PHE A 123 -16.46 -16.49 -0.51
C PHE A 123 -17.53 -15.43 -0.73
N ASN A 124 -17.57 -14.40 0.12
CA ASN A 124 -18.57 -13.33 0.07
C ASN A 124 -17.94 -11.93 -0.05
N ILE A 125 -18.77 -10.89 -0.11
CA ILE A 125 -18.34 -9.51 -0.30
C ILE A 125 -17.37 -9.05 0.81
N LYS A 126 -17.60 -9.44 2.07
CA LYS A 126 -16.68 -9.11 3.18
C LYS A 126 -15.30 -9.72 2.95
N ASP A 127 -15.23 -10.95 2.44
CA ASP A 127 -13.96 -11.65 2.23
C ASP A 127 -13.10 -10.96 1.15
N LEU A 128 -13.73 -10.30 0.16
CA LEU A 128 -13.00 -9.48 -0.82
C LEU A 128 -12.26 -8.30 -0.18
N LEU A 129 -12.74 -7.80 0.96
CA LEU A 129 -12.29 -6.55 1.57
C LEU A 129 -11.39 -6.74 2.80
N THR A 130 -11.17 -7.97 3.26
CA THR A 130 -10.66 -8.20 4.62
C THR A 130 -9.34 -8.96 4.70
N HIS A 131 -8.67 -9.21 3.56
CA HIS A 131 -7.33 -9.82 3.51
C HIS A 131 -7.21 -11.14 4.28
N ARG A 132 -8.22 -12.03 4.14
CA ARG A 132 -8.28 -13.33 4.84
C ARG A 132 -8.58 -14.49 3.91
N SER A 133 -8.22 -14.36 2.64
CA SER A 133 -8.45 -15.36 1.59
C SER A 133 -7.69 -16.67 1.83
N GLY A 134 -6.52 -16.57 2.48
CA GLY A 134 -5.57 -17.65 2.64
C GLY A 134 -4.55 -17.77 1.51
N MET A 135 -4.60 -16.93 0.48
CA MET A 135 -3.69 -17.01 -0.68
C MET A 135 -2.24 -16.60 -0.34
N GLY A 136 -2.03 -15.78 0.67
CA GLY A 136 -0.72 -15.26 1.04
C GLY A 136 -0.56 -13.78 0.76
N LEU A 137 0.49 -13.19 1.32
CA LEU A 137 0.79 -11.76 1.20
C LEU A 137 1.16 -11.42 -0.25
N GLY A 138 0.40 -10.53 -0.89
CA GLY A 138 0.67 -10.05 -2.24
C GLY A 138 0.44 -11.09 -3.35
N ALA A 139 -0.22 -12.21 -3.05
CA ALA A 139 -0.39 -13.31 -4.02
C ALA A 139 -0.97 -12.84 -5.35
N GLY A 140 -0.22 -13.06 -6.44
CA GLY A 140 -0.58 -12.68 -7.80
C GLY A 140 -0.34 -11.21 -8.16
N ASP A 141 0.22 -10.39 -7.28
CA ASP A 141 0.45 -8.97 -7.50
C ASP A 141 1.33 -8.67 -8.73
N LEU A 142 2.19 -9.60 -9.16
CA LEU A 142 2.94 -9.48 -10.42
C LEU A 142 2.04 -9.38 -11.67
N MET A 143 0.74 -9.69 -11.58
CA MET A 143 -0.22 -9.40 -12.65
C MET A 143 -0.60 -7.91 -12.71
N LEU A 144 -0.34 -7.15 -11.66
CA LEU A 144 -0.59 -5.70 -11.56
C LEU A 144 0.70 -4.88 -11.72
N TRP A 145 1.83 -5.38 -11.24
CA TRP A 145 3.12 -4.70 -11.22
C TRP A 145 4.21 -5.45 -11.99
N PRO A 146 5.17 -4.69 -12.55
CA PRO A 146 5.20 -3.23 -12.73
C PRO A 146 4.13 -2.71 -13.70
N ASP A 147 3.99 -1.38 -13.82
CA ASP A 147 2.94 -0.67 -14.59
C ASP A 147 3.02 -0.87 -16.12
N SER A 148 3.47 -2.01 -16.57
CA SER A 148 3.47 -2.41 -17.98
C SER A 148 2.69 -3.70 -18.20
N SER A 149 2.04 -4.18 -17.15
CA SER A 149 1.26 -5.39 -17.19
C SER A 149 0.16 -5.31 -18.26
N SER A 150 0.07 -6.34 -19.11
CA SER A 150 -0.93 -6.46 -20.18
C SER A 150 -2.03 -7.47 -19.83
N PHE A 151 -2.14 -7.85 -18.56
CA PHE A 151 -3.28 -8.63 -18.10
C PHE A 151 -4.57 -7.83 -18.21
N THR A 152 -5.68 -8.50 -18.55
CA THR A 152 -7.02 -7.92 -18.43
C THR A 152 -7.63 -8.25 -17.07
N ARG A 153 -8.69 -7.54 -16.70
CA ARG A 153 -9.47 -7.83 -15.48
C ARG A 153 -10.01 -9.26 -15.48
N GLU A 154 -10.52 -9.70 -16.62
CA GLU A 154 -11.07 -11.04 -16.83
C GLU A 154 -9.98 -12.11 -16.67
N GLU A 155 -8.80 -11.89 -17.22
CA GLU A 155 -7.66 -12.79 -17.05
C GLU A 155 -7.25 -12.89 -15.58
N ILE A 156 -7.18 -11.77 -14.85
CA ILE A 156 -6.84 -11.79 -13.42
C ILE A 156 -7.89 -12.55 -12.62
N ILE A 157 -9.20 -12.27 -12.81
CA ILE A 157 -10.29 -13.00 -12.14
C ILE A 157 -10.19 -14.50 -12.45
N HIS A 158 -9.88 -14.84 -13.72
CA HIS A 158 -9.68 -16.23 -14.11
C HIS A 158 -8.47 -16.85 -13.41
N ASN A 159 -7.35 -16.15 -13.32
CA ASN A 159 -6.07 -16.67 -12.83
C ASN A 159 -6.03 -16.87 -11.31
N LEU A 160 -6.91 -16.22 -10.54
CA LEU A 160 -7.05 -16.46 -9.10
C LEU A 160 -7.19 -17.94 -8.74
N ARG A 161 -7.75 -18.77 -9.63
CA ARG A 161 -7.89 -20.22 -9.45
C ARG A 161 -6.58 -20.99 -9.37
N TYR A 162 -5.48 -20.42 -9.81
CA TYR A 162 -4.16 -21.03 -9.80
C TYR A 162 -3.31 -20.62 -8.59
N LEU A 163 -3.71 -19.57 -7.86
CA LEU A 163 -3.02 -19.09 -6.66
C LEU A 163 -3.34 -20.01 -5.48
N LYS A 164 -2.34 -20.78 -5.05
CA LYS A 164 -2.50 -21.75 -3.97
C LYS A 164 -2.66 -21.06 -2.62
N GLN A 165 -3.45 -21.66 -1.76
CA GLN A 165 -3.56 -21.18 -0.38
C GLN A 165 -2.32 -21.55 0.43
N THR A 166 -1.81 -20.59 1.20
CA THR A 166 -0.71 -20.74 2.16
C THR A 166 -1.20 -20.88 3.60
N SER A 167 -2.48 -20.55 3.83
CA SER A 167 -3.16 -20.70 5.12
C SER A 167 -4.63 -21.06 4.93
N SER A 168 -5.30 -21.45 6.01
CA SER A 168 -6.73 -21.72 5.97
C SER A 168 -7.54 -20.44 5.76
N PHE A 169 -8.65 -20.57 5.03
CA PHE A 169 -9.58 -19.49 4.77
C PHE A 169 -10.06 -18.82 6.07
N ARG A 170 -10.07 -17.49 6.13
CA ARG A 170 -10.49 -16.63 7.26
C ARG A 170 -9.66 -16.76 8.54
N THR A 171 -8.46 -17.34 8.51
CA THR A 171 -7.67 -17.58 9.74
C THR A 171 -6.49 -16.65 9.92
N LYS A 172 -5.99 -16.05 8.85
CA LYS A 172 -4.78 -15.23 8.85
C LYS A 172 -4.96 -13.97 8.02
N TYR A 173 -4.35 -12.89 8.47
CA TYR A 173 -4.21 -11.67 7.69
C TYR A 173 -3.03 -11.80 6.73
N ASP A 174 -3.32 -11.80 5.44
CA ASP A 174 -2.33 -11.68 4.36
C ASP A 174 -2.86 -10.66 3.36
N TYR A 175 -2.19 -9.53 3.24
CA TYR A 175 -2.64 -8.41 2.41
C TYR A 175 -2.73 -8.81 0.94
N ASP A 176 -3.87 -8.56 0.31
CA ASP A 176 -4.27 -9.15 -0.95
C ASP A 176 -4.89 -8.07 -1.85
N ASN A 177 -4.16 -7.63 -2.86
CA ASN A 177 -4.59 -6.56 -3.74
C ASN A 177 -5.63 -7.01 -4.76
N LEU A 178 -5.47 -8.21 -5.33
CA LEU A 178 -6.32 -8.70 -6.42
C LEU A 178 -7.79 -8.77 -6.05
N LEU A 179 -8.11 -9.05 -4.78
CA LEU A 179 -9.50 -9.13 -4.33
C LEU A 179 -10.21 -7.77 -4.35
N TYR A 180 -9.47 -6.67 -4.23
CA TYR A 180 -10.04 -5.32 -4.44
C TYR A 180 -10.33 -5.02 -5.91
N LEU A 181 -9.60 -5.62 -6.86
CA LEU A 181 -9.97 -5.59 -8.27
C LEU A 181 -11.30 -6.30 -8.48
N VAL A 182 -11.48 -7.49 -7.87
CA VAL A 182 -12.76 -8.24 -7.90
C VAL A 182 -13.88 -7.41 -7.24
N ALA A 183 -13.60 -6.73 -6.12
CA ALA A 183 -14.56 -5.85 -5.46
C ALA A 183 -15.03 -4.69 -6.37
N GLY A 184 -14.10 -4.12 -7.15
CA GLY A 184 -14.43 -3.11 -8.18
C GLY A 184 -15.34 -3.68 -9.27
N GLU A 185 -15.11 -4.91 -9.70
CA GLU A 185 -15.97 -5.61 -10.66
C GLU A 185 -17.37 -5.88 -10.09
N VAL A 186 -17.47 -6.19 -8.79
CA VAL A 186 -18.78 -6.30 -8.11
C VAL A 186 -19.54 -4.97 -8.17
N VAL A 187 -18.86 -3.83 -7.87
CA VAL A 187 -19.49 -2.51 -8.00
C VAL A 187 -20.02 -2.30 -9.42
N HIS A 188 -19.21 -2.63 -10.43
CA HIS A 188 -19.61 -2.50 -11.83
C HIS A 188 -20.86 -3.32 -12.16
N ARG A 189 -20.87 -4.61 -11.85
CA ARG A 189 -21.97 -5.52 -12.20
C ARG A 189 -23.28 -5.21 -11.48
N VAL A 190 -23.19 -4.78 -10.22
CA VAL A 190 -24.39 -4.47 -9.41
C VAL A 190 -24.97 -3.10 -9.74
N SER A 191 -24.12 -2.11 -10.04
CA SER A 191 -24.55 -0.73 -10.31
C SER A 191 -24.84 -0.45 -11.78
N GLY A 192 -24.22 -1.19 -12.72
CA GLY A 192 -24.19 -0.89 -14.14
C GLY A 192 -23.27 0.27 -14.56
N GLN A 193 -22.52 0.84 -13.61
CA GLN A 193 -21.52 1.89 -13.83
C GLN A 193 -20.11 1.31 -13.68
N SER A 194 -19.10 1.90 -14.33
CA SER A 194 -17.71 1.59 -13.96
C SER A 194 -17.45 1.98 -12.49
N TRP A 195 -16.46 1.33 -11.85
CA TRP A 195 -16.10 1.67 -10.48
C TRP A 195 -15.74 3.17 -10.36
N GLU A 196 -15.02 3.70 -11.35
CA GLU A 196 -14.59 5.09 -11.41
C GLU A 196 -15.79 6.05 -11.48
N GLU A 197 -16.74 5.79 -12.36
CA GLU A 197 -17.95 6.60 -12.48
C GLU A 197 -18.77 6.54 -11.18
N PHE A 198 -18.93 5.37 -10.60
CA PHE A 198 -19.66 5.19 -9.36
C PHE A 198 -19.03 6.00 -8.21
N VAL A 199 -17.71 5.90 -8.02
CA VAL A 199 -17.00 6.62 -6.96
C VAL A 199 -17.07 8.13 -7.17
N GLU A 200 -16.86 8.62 -8.40
CA GLU A 200 -16.93 10.04 -8.69
C GLU A 200 -18.35 10.61 -8.49
N GLU A 201 -19.37 9.95 -8.99
CA GLU A 201 -20.76 10.44 -8.92
C GLU A 201 -21.39 10.26 -7.54
N ARG A 202 -21.09 9.13 -6.86
CA ARG A 202 -21.78 8.74 -5.63
C ARG A 202 -21.03 9.10 -4.35
N ILE A 203 -19.71 9.37 -4.45
CA ILE A 203 -18.88 9.70 -3.28
C ILE A 203 -18.24 11.08 -3.47
N MET A 204 -17.40 11.27 -4.48
CA MET A 204 -16.61 12.49 -4.61
C MET A 204 -17.46 13.73 -4.85
N LYS A 205 -18.41 13.66 -5.78
CA LYS A 205 -19.29 14.77 -6.12
C LYS A 205 -20.19 15.22 -4.95
N PRO A 206 -20.90 14.32 -4.22
CA PRO A 206 -21.67 14.70 -3.04
C PRO A 206 -20.82 15.37 -1.96
N LEU A 207 -19.60 14.91 -1.73
CA LEU A 207 -18.66 15.47 -0.75
C LEU A 207 -17.97 16.75 -1.23
N GLY A 208 -18.14 17.14 -2.49
CA GLY A 208 -17.48 18.32 -3.07
C GLY A 208 -15.96 18.12 -3.23
N MET A 209 -15.50 16.91 -3.51
CA MET A 209 -14.09 16.59 -3.78
C MET A 209 -13.75 16.90 -5.24
N THR A 210 -13.82 18.18 -5.61
CA THR A 210 -13.83 18.63 -7.01
C THR A 210 -12.48 18.53 -7.72
N GLY A 211 -11.38 18.47 -6.99
CA GLY A 211 -10.03 18.26 -7.53
C GLY A 211 -9.68 16.78 -7.71
N SER A 212 -10.40 15.88 -7.03
CA SER A 212 -10.12 14.45 -7.01
C SER A 212 -10.63 13.74 -8.25
N ALA A 213 -10.01 12.58 -8.56
CA ALA A 213 -10.43 11.69 -9.63
C ALA A 213 -10.26 10.23 -9.20
N ALA A 214 -11.10 9.35 -9.74
CA ALA A 214 -11.04 7.92 -9.41
C ALA A 214 -9.94 7.16 -10.18
N SER A 215 -9.21 7.82 -11.07
CA SER A 215 -8.02 7.28 -11.74
C SER A 215 -7.14 8.39 -12.28
N TYR A 216 -5.87 8.05 -12.57
CA TYR A 216 -4.91 8.96 -13.21
C TYR A 216 -5.44 9.57 -14.51
N HIS A 217 -6.09 8.77 -15.37
CA HIS A 217 -6.58 9.22 -16.67
C HIS A 217 -7.81 10.13 -16.58
N ARG A 218 -8.50 10.16 -15.44
CA ARG A 218 -9.69 10.98 -15.20
C ARG A 218 -9.37 12.33 -14.53
N VAL A 219 -8.11 12.57 -14.15
CA VAL A 219 -7.66 13.87 -13.64
C VAL A 219 -7.82 14.93 -14.73
N ARG A 220 -8.70 15.90 -14.47
CA ARG A 220 -9.07 16.96 -15.44
C ARG A 220 -8.00 18.02 -15.58
N ASP A 221 -7.45 18.46 -14.45
CA ASP A 221 -6.37 19.44 -14.41
C ASP A 221 -5.13 18.82 -13.70
N ARG A 222 -4.11 18.57 -14.49
CA ARG A 222 -2.83 18.01 -14.02
C ARG A 222 -1.82 19.09 -13.66
N SER A 223 -2.20 20.37 -13.75
CA SER A 223 -1.28 21.47 -13.48
C SER A 223 -0.72 21.45 -12.06
N ASN A 224 -1.45 20.85 -11.08
CA ASN A 224 -1.02 20.67 -9.71
C ASN A 224 -0.93 19.19 -9.29
N LEU A 225 -0.56 18.32 -10.23
CA LEU A 225 -0.25 16.91 -9.94
C LEU A 225 1.21 16.79 -9.52
N MET A 226 1.48 15.97 -8.49
CA MET A 226 2.85 15.68 -8.06
C MET A 226 3.59 14.79 -9.07
N ASP A 227 4.92 14.84 -9.07
CA ASP A 227 5.76 13.78 -9.63
C ASP A 227 6.12 12.74 -8.56
N ALA A 228 6.18 11.48 -8.95
CA ALA A 228 6.66 10.39 -8.11
C ALA A 228 8.19 10.38 -8.04
N HIS A 229 8.77 10.10 -6.86
CA HIS A 229 10.23 10.12 -6.67
C HIS A 229 10.72 8.85 -5.99
N ILE A 230 11.73 8.22 -6.57
CA ILE A 230 12.37 7.00 -6.04
C ILE A 230 13.89 7.23 -5.96
N PRO A 231 14.55 6.78 -4.89
CA PRO A 231 16.01 6.67 -4.87
C PRO A 231 16.44 5.52 -5.80
N VAL A 232 17.00 5.84 -6.96
CA VAL A 232 17.58 4.85 -7.90
C VAL A 232 19.08 4.83 -7.69
N GLU A 233 19.61 3.68 -7.27
CA GLU A 233 21.04 3.52 -6.92
C GLU A 233 21.55 4.64 -5.98
N GLY A 234 20.72 5.04 -5.02
CA GLY A 234 21.02 6.05 -4.01
C GLY A 234 20.77 7.51 -4.43
N VAL A 235 20.40 7.77 -5.68
CA VAL A 235 20.09 9.11 -6.19
C VAL A 235 18.59 9.28 -6.36
N LEU A 236 17.99 10.27 -5.70
CA LEU A 236 16.57 10.56 -5.83
C LEU A 236 16.25 11.08 -7.24
N GLN A 237 15.31 10.42 -7.91
CA GLN A 237 14.92 10.72 -9.28
C GLN A 237 13.40 10.80 -9.41
N VAL A 238 12.93 11.60 -10.38
CA VAL A 238 11.54 11.53 -10.84
C VAL A 238 11.36 10.24 -11.64
N VAL A 239 10.28 9.51 -11.33
CA VAL A 239 9.89 8.31 -12.06
C VAL A 239 8.46 8.47 -12.59
N PRO A 240 8.05 7.72 -13.62
CA PRO A 240 6.65 7.71 -14.05
C PRO A 240 5.72 7.33 -12.92
N MET A 241 4.61 8.04 -12.78
CA MET A 241 3.53 7.61 -11.89
C MET A 241 2.85 6.35 -12.43
N TYR A 242 2.30 5.53 -11.54
CA TYR A 242 1.43 4.41 -11.90
C TYR A 242 0.20 4.92 -12.67
N GLN A 243 -0.04 4.41 -13.86
CA GLN A 243 -1.09 4.89 -14.78
C GLN A 243 -2.10 3.81 -15.17
N SER A 244 -1.82 2.53 -14.89
CA SER A 244 -2.74 1.45 -15.25
C SER A 244 -4.13 1.67 -14.63
N SER A 245 -5.17 1.51 -15.44
CA SER A 245 -6.56 1.54 -14.98
C SER A 245 -7.03 0.22 -14.38
N LEU A 246 -6.20 -0.80 -14.46
CA LEU A 246 -6.58 -2.17 -14.09
C LEU A 246 -6.94 -2.31 -12.61
N PHE A 247 -6.25 -1.56 -11.76
CA PHE A 247 -6.38 -1.68 -10.30
C PHE A 247 -6.89 -0.38 -9.63
N ASN A 248 -7.72 0.40 -10.29
CA ASN A 248 -8.26 1.65 -9.73
C ASN A 248 -9.02 1.42 -8.41
N SER A 249 -9.79 0.34 -8.30
CA SER A 249 -10.55 -0.01 -7.10
C SER A 249 -9.68 -0.33 -5.87
N GLY A 250 -8.41 -0.61 -6.04
CA GLY A 250 -7.47 -0.81 -4.93
C GLY A 250 -6.46 0.31 -4.74
N ALA A 251 -6.15 1.12 -5.78
CA ALA A 251 -5.06 2.09 -5.70
C ALA A 251 -5.21 3.34 -6.59
N GLY A 252 -6.29 3.49 -7.39
CA GLY A 252 -6.35 4.46 -8.48
C GLY A 252 -6.74 5.89 -8.12
N VAL A 253 -7.27 6.15 -6.92
CA VAL A 253 -7.74 7.49 -6.55
C VAL A 253 -6.57 8.48 -6.51
N ILE A 254 -6.77 9.60 -7.20
CA ILE A 254 -5.90 10.77 -7.16
C ILE A 254 -6.62 11.87 -6.37
N SER A 255 -5.99 12.40 -5.32
CA SER A 255 -6.64 13.37 -4.44
C SER A 255 -5.65 14.31 -3.76
N SER A 256 -6.16 15.37 -3.15
CA SER A 256 -5.40 16.31 -2.31
C SER A 256 -5.79 16.19 -0.84
N VAL A 257 -4.98 16.73 0.06
CA VAL A 257 -5.35 16.77 1.49
C VAL A 257 -6.58 17.67 1.72
N ALA A 258 -6.82 18.66 0.85
CA ALA A 258 -8.03 19.50 0.91
C ALA A 258 -9.29 18.69 0.62
N ASP A 259 -9.31 17.86 -0.41
CA ASP A 259 -10.47 17.03 -0.73
C ASP A 259 -10.61 15.86 0.23
N MET A 260 -9.49 15.21 0.62
CA MET A 260 -9.51 14.12 1.60
C MET A 260 -9.96 14.58 2.99
N SER A 261 -9.82 15.85 3.34
CA SER A 261 -10.37 16.39 4.59
C SER A 261 -11.90 16.25 4.64
N LYS A 262 -12.59 16.44 3.50
CA LYS A 262 -14.04 16.26 3.39
C LYS A 262 -14.46 14.79 3.56
N TRP A 263 -13.68 13.87 2.96
CA TRP A 263 -13.83 12.43 3.11
C TRP A 263 -13.65 12.00 4.58
N VAL A 264 -12.60 12.48 5.25
CA VAL A 264 -12.31 12.17 6.65
C VAL A 264 -13.38 12.74 7.57
N MET A 265 -13.86 13.97 7.36
CA MET A 265 -14.96 14.56 8.13
C MET A 265 -16.24 13.74 8.02
N MET A 266 -16.58 13.26 6.81
CA MET A 266 -17.74 12.38 6.62
C MET A 266 -17.62 11.11 7.49
N HIS A 267 -16.44 10.50 7.56
CA HIS A 267 -16.22 9.33 8.41
C HIS A 267 -16.27 9.64 9.90
N ILE A 268 -15.68 10.76 10.36
CA ILE A 268 -15.80 11.24 11.75
C ILE A 268 -17.27 11.41 12.13
N ASN A 269 -18.09 11.89 11.19
CA ASN A 269 -19.52 12.13 11.36
C ASN A 269 -20.40 10.92 10.99
N ARG A 270 -19.82 9.70 11.04
CA ARG A 270 -20.55 8.44 10.88
C ARG A 270 -21.36 8.37 9.59
N GLY A 271 -20.78 8.86 8.50
CA GLY A 271 -21.39 8.91 7.17
C GLY A 271 -22.13 10.22 6.87
N GLY A 272 -22.27 11.11 7.84
CA GLY A 272 -22.93 12.43 7.69
C GLY A 272 -22.04 13.45 6.98
N TYR A 273 -22.65 14.32 6.17
CA TYR A 273 -21.96 15.41 5.47
C TYR A 273 -22.89 16.60 5.17
N GLY A 274 -22.31 17.68 4.65
CA GLY A 274 -23.01 18.91 4.32
C GLY A 274 -23.29 19.76 5.56
N GLU A 275 -24.14 20.80 5.39
CA GLU A 275 -24.45 21.72 6.47
C GLU A 275 -25.09 20.97 7.65
N ASN A 276 -24.52 21.14 8.84
CA ASN A 276 -24.93 20.46 10.08
C ASN A 276 -25.07 18.92 9.94
N ASN A 277 -24.29 18.29 9.06
CA ASN A 277 -24.40 16.87 8.74
C ASN A 277 -25.81 16.43 8.31
N GLY A 278 -26.56 17.34 7.68
CA GLY A 278 -27.96 17.09 7.29
C GLY A 278 -28.15 16.12 6.13
N LYS A 279 -27.05 15.63 5.53
CA LYS A 279 -27.05 14.62 4.47
C LYS A 279 -26.27 13.38 4.92
N GLN A 280 -26.61 12.23 4.35
CA GLN A 280 -25.97 10.95 4.68
C GLN A 280 -25.41 10.32 3.40
N LEU A 281 -24.11 10.04 3.37
CA LEU A 281 -23.44 9.36 2.25
C LEU A 281 -23.61 7.84 2.36
N ILE A 282 -23.31 7.30 3.54
CA ILE A 282 -23.50 5.90 3.95
C ILE A 282 -24.21 5.89 5.30
N LYS A 283 -25.06 4.89 5.56
CA LYS A 283 -25.75 4.79 6.85
C LYS A 283 -24.75 4.56 8.00
N GLU A 284 -25.09 5.05 9.20
CA GLU A 284 -24.26 4.83 10.37
C GLU A 284 -24.01 3.34 10.66
N ALA A 285 -25.00 2.48 10.39
CA ALA A 285 -24.84 1.03 10.53
C ALA A 285 -23.79 0.48 9.57
N THR A 286 -23.76 0.97 8.33
CA THR A 286 -22.77 0.60 7.31
C THR A 286 -21.37 1.10 7.67
N GLN A 287 -21.26 2.36 8.14
CA GLN A 287 -20.00 2.89 8.67
C GLN A 287 -19.46 2.04 9.82
N ARG A 288 -20.33 1.65 10.75
CA ARG A 288 -19.97 0.79 11.89
C ARG A 288 -19.51 -0.59 11.42
N GLU A 289 -20.18 -1.19 10.42
CA GLU A 289 -19.76 -2.47 9.85
C GLU A 289 -18.38 -2.36 9.20
N MET A 290 -18.10 -1.27 8.48
CA MET A 290 -16.77 -1.05 7.87
C MET A 290 -15.65 -1.00 8.92
N TRP A 291 -15.94 -0.54 10.13
CA TRP A 291 -14.99 -0.46 11.24
C TRP A 291 -15.18 -1.56 12.29
N THR A 292 -15.89 -2.63 11.94
CA THR A 292 -15.95 -3.84 12.75
C THR A 292 -14.75 -4.73 12.45
N PRO A 293 -13.98 -5.19 13.46
CA PRO A 293 -12.88 -6.13 13.28
C PRO A 293 -13.32 -7.42 12.56
N GLN A 294 -12.72 -7.72 11.42
CA GLN A 294 -13.01 -8.90 10.60
C GLN A 294 -11.86 -9.90 10.60
N THR A 295 -10.63 -9.41 10.48
CA THR A 295 -9.42 -10.23 10.46
C THR A 295 -8.49 -9.75 11.55
N ILE A 296 -8.18 -10.62 12.51
CA ILE A 296 -7.32 -10.28 13.65
C ILE A 296 -5.87 -10.23 13.20
N ILE A 297 -5.16 -9.19 13.64
CA ILE A 297 -3.72 -9.02 13.43
C ILE A 297 -3.03 -9.06 14.80
N PRO A 298 -2.10 -10.02 15.04
CA PRO A 298 -1.44 -10.12 16.34
C PRO A 298 -0.63 -8.87 16.69
N VAL A 299 -0.86 -8.31 17.87
CA VAL A 299 -0.04 -7.22 18.44
C VAL A 299 1.11 -7.84 19.22
N ARG A 300 2.33 -7.79 18.66
CA ARG A 300 3.54 -8.31 19.31
C ARG A 300 4.19 -7.32 20.26
N ASN A 301 4.03 -6.04 19.99
CA ASN A 301 4.56 -4.94 20.80
C ASN A 301 3.48 -3.86 20.95
N PRO A 302 2.96 -3.64 22.17
CA PRO A 302 1.95 -2.62 22.45
C PRO A 302 2.39 -1.19 22.15
N GLY A 303 3.70 -0.93 22.12
CA GLY A 303 4.25 0.39 21.87
C GLY A 303 3.81 1.45 22.88
N PRO A 304 4.06 2.74 22.60
CA PRO A 304 3.74 3.84 23.51
C PRO A 304 2.22 4.06 23.66
N TYR A 305 1.41 3.57 22.72
CA TYR A 305 -0.05 3.70 22.76
C TYR A 305 -0.74 2.59 23.54
N ARG A 306 0.01 1.60 24.03
CA ARG A 306 -0.49 0.44 24.79
C ARG A 306 -1.59 -0.32 24.05
N SER A 307 -1.41 -0.51 22.74
CA SER A 307 -2.35 -1.24 21.89
C SER A 307 -2.47 -2.70 22.35
N HIS A 308 -3.69 -3.20 22.52
CA HIS A 308 -3.97 -4.56 22.95
C HIS A 308 -4.46 -5.43 21.79
N PHE A 309 -5.10 -4.83 20.79
CA PHE A 309 -5.55 -5.53 19.59
C PHE A 309 -5.28 -4.73 18.33
N SER A 310 -5.15 -5.45 17.24
CA SER A 310 -5.16 -4.91 15.89
C SER A 310 -5.97 -5.84 14.99
N ALA A 311 -6.67 -5.26 14.04
CA ALA A 311 -7.49 -6.00 13.11
C ALA A 311 -7.59 -5.25 11.78
N TYR A 312 -8.16 -5.90 10.78
CA TYR A 312 -8.60 -5.26 9.56
C TYR A 312 -10.12 -5.37 9.45
N GLY A 313 -10.76 -4.25 9.13
CA GLY A 313 -12.18 -4.14 8.82
C GLY A 313 -12.44 -4.18 7.32
N LEU A 314 -13.45 -3.47 6.84
CA LEU A 314 -13.74 -3.37 5.41
C LEU A 314 -13.00 -2.17 4.82
N GLY A 315 -11.76 -2.40 4.37
CA GLY A 315 -10.90 -1.37 3.79
C GLY A 315 -10.21 -0.45 4.79
N TRP A 316 -10.14 -0.83 6.07
CA TRP A 316 -9.55 -0.06 7.15
C TRP A 316 -8.76 -0.95 8.11
N GLY A 317 -7.55 -0.54 8.44
CA GLY A 317 -6.82 -1.06 9.60
C GLY A 317 -7.43 -0.48 10.89
N LEU A 318 -7.64 -1.33 11.88
CA LEU A 318 -8.27 -0.98 13.15
C LEU A 318 -7.32 -1.34 14.31
N THR A 319 -7.14 -0.44 15.25
CA THR A 319 -6.36 -0.72 16.46
C THR A 319 -6.86 0.15 17.61
N ASP A 320 -6.62 -0.29 18.85
CA ASP A 320 -6.79 0.59 20.00
C ASP A 320 -5.52 1.40 20.24
N VAL A 321 -5.67 2.68 20.55
CA VAL A 321 -4.58 3.60 20.88
C VAL A 321 -4.92 4.37 22.15
N ALA A 322 -4.23 4.07 23.24
CA ALA A 322 -4.49 4.65 24.56
C ALA A 322 -5.99 4.55 24.99
N GLY A 323 -6.66 3.46 24.60
CA GLY A 323 -8.07 3.20 24.91
C GLY A 323 -9.08 3.73 23.89
N TYR A 324 -8.65 4.42 22.83
CA TYR A 324 -9.51 4.91 21.74
C TYR A 324 -9.41 3.99 20.52
N LEU A 325 -10.49 3.90 19.73
CA LEU A 325 -10.44 3.27 18.42
C LEU A 325 -9.68 4.16 17.44
N GLN A 326 -8.70 3.60 16.73
CA GLN A 326 -8.09 4.19 15.55
C GLN A 326 -8.50 3.40 14.32
N ALA A 327 -9.09 4.07 13.33
CA ALA A 327 -9.26 3.56 11.97
C ALA A 327 -8.25 4.26 11.06
N SER A 328 -7.45 3.50 10.33
CA SER A 328 -6.40 4.08 9.48
C SER A 328 -6.12 3.22 8.25
N HIS A 329 -5.58 3.83 7.22
CA HIS A 329 -4.99 3.10 6.11
C HIS A 329 -3.77 3.84 5.58
N THR A 330 -2.80 3.09 5.07
CA THR A 330 -1.66 3.62 4.33
C THR A 330 -1.86 3.37 2.83
N GLY A 331 -1.18 4.14 2.01
CA GLY A 331 -1.11 3.89 0.58
C GLY A 331 0.34 3.91 0.11
N GLY A 332 0.71 2.99 -0.77
CA GLY A 332 2.03 2.94 -1.40
C GLY A 332 1.90 2.58 -2.87
N LEU A 333 2.54 3.35 -3.72
CA LEU A 333 2.84 3.08 -5.13
C LEU A 333 4.28 3.53 -5.39
N GLY A 334 4.86 3.15 -6.51
CA GLY A 334 6.20 3.59 -6.85
C GLY A 334 6.36 5.11 -6.73
N GLY A 335 7.19 5.56 -5.80
CA GLY A 335 7.52 6.98 -5.60
C GLY A 335 6.46 7.81 -4.86
N VAL A 336 5.48 7.21 -4.21
CA VAL A 336 4.48 7.90 -3.39
C VAL A 336 4.03 7.04 -2.23
N VAL A 337 3.92 7.64 -1.04
CA VAL A 337 3.25 6.99 0.11
C VAL A 337 2.34 8.00 0.82
N THR A 338 1.23 7.48 1.36
CA THR A 338 0.16 8.28 1.95
C THR A 338 -0.38 7.60 3.21
N GLN A 339 -0.92 8.38 4.12
CA GLN A 339 -1.60 7.87 5.32
C GLN A 339 -2.82 8.70 5.65
N VAL A 340 -3.91 8.02 6.02
CA VAL A 340 -5.11 8.58 6.64
C VAL A 340 -5.30 7.89 7.99
N THR A 341 -5.49 8.67 9.04
CA THR A 341 -5.73 8.20 10.42
C THR A 341 -6.91 8.95 11.02
N ILE A 342 -7.85 8.21 11.60
CA ILE A 342 -9.06 8.74 12.23
C ILE A 342 -9.18 8.16 13.64
N ILE A 343 -9.41 9.01 14.64
CA ILE A 343 -9.76 8.63 16.01
C ILE A 343 -11.12 9.24 16.30
N PRO A 344 -12.23 8.50 16.06
CA PRO A 344 -13.57 9.06 16.02
C PRO A 344 -14.02 9.63 17.37
N GLU A 345 -13.66 9.01 18.50
CA GLU A 345 -14.02 9.50 19.83
C GLU A 345 -13.37 10.84 20.16
N LEU A 346 -12.22 11.13 19.55
CA LEU A 346 -11.54 12.41 19.65
C LEU A 346 -11.96 13.38 18.55
N LYS A 347 -12.86 12.99 17.65
CA LYS A 347 -13.14 13.74 16.41
C LYS A 347 -11.87 14.24 15.72
N LEU A 348 -10.87 13.36 15.66
CA LEU A 348 -9.54 13.65 15.13
C LEU A 348 -9.34 12.94 13.81
N GLY A 349 -8.91 13.68 12.79
CA GLY A 349 -8.43 13.16 11.52
C GLY A 349 -7.04 13.71 11.22
N ILE A 350 -6.13 12.85 10.76
CA ILE A 350 -4.78 13.23 10.32
C ILE A 350 -4.54 12.64 8.95
N ILE A 351 -4.15 13.47 8.00
CA ILE A 351 -3.86 13.10 6.62
C ILE A 351 -2.44 13.54 6.30
N VAL A 352 -1.60 12.62 5.83
CA VAL A 352 -0.22 12.93 5.42
C VAL A 352 0.06 12.25 4.10
N PHE A 353 0.40 13.04 3.08
CA PHE A 353 0.78 12.58 1.74
C PHE A 353 2.21 12.99 1.43
N THR A 354 2.97 12.09 0.82
CA THR A 354 4.34 12.33 0.39
C THR A 354 4.54 11.90 -1.05
N ASN A 355 5.44 12.53 -1.77
CA ASN A 355 5.80 12.16 -3.15
C ASN A 355 7.13 11.41 -3.23
N GLN A 356 7.40 10.57 -2.25
CA GLN A 356 8.52 9.63 -2.20
C GLN A 356 8.09 8.42 -1.33
N GLN A 357 8.61 7.24 -1.59
CA GLN A 357 8.14 5.97 -0.98
C GLN A 357 8.66 5.69 0.44
N GLU A 358 9.12 6.72 1.20
CA GLU A 358 9.60 6.55 2.57
C GLU A 358 8.48 6.68 3.61
N GLY A 359 7.93 5.55 4.02
CA GLY A 359 6.79 5.50 4.96
C GLY A 359 7.10 6.00 6.38
N ALA A 360 8.37 6.05 6.78
CA ALA A 360 8.76 6.63 8.07
C ALA A 360 8.40 8.12 8.14
N ALA A 361 8.39 8.83 7.02
CA ALA A 361 8.07 10.25 6.95
C ALA A 361 6.62 10.53 7.40
N PHE A 362 5.62 9.87 6.78
CA PHE A 362 4.23 10.07 7.20
C PHE A 362 3.97 9.56 8.62
N THR A 363 4.63 8.47 9.01
CA THR A 363 4.50 7.89 10.35
C THR A 363 5.00 8.85 11.42
N ALA A 364 6.16 9.51 11.19
CA ALA A 364 6.71 10.48 12.12
C ALA A 364 5.75 11.64 12.36
N ILE A 365 5.21 12.22 11.29
CA ILE A 365 4.25 13.34 11.38
C ILE A 365 2.98 12.90 12.09
N THR A 366 2.35 11.81 11.63
CA THR A 366 1.09 11.32 12.20
C THR A 366 1.22 11.00 13.68
N ASN A 367 2.28 10.29 14.09
CA ASN A 367 2.46 9.91 15.48
C ASN A 367 2.80 11.11 16.36
N THR A 368 3.62 12.07 15.90
CA THR A 368 3.92 13.26 16.69
C THR A 368 2.67 14.11 16.93
N ILE A 369 1.82 14.29 15.91
CA ILE A 369 0.55 14.99 16.06
C ILE A 369 -0.38 14.22 17.01
N LYS A 370 -0.50 12.91 16.82
CA LYS A 370 -1.34 12.03 17.63
C LYS A 370 -0.94 12.02 19.11
N ASP A 371 0.36 12.01 19.40
CA ASP A 371 0.89 12.04 20.77
C ASP A 371 0.35 13.24 21.56
N GLY A 372 0.23 14.41 20.91
CA GLY A 372 -0.33 15.61 21.51
C GLY A 372 -1.78 15.43 21.98
N TYR A 373 -2.61 14.75 21.20
CA TYR A 373 -4.01 14.51 21.52
C TYR A 373 -4.22 13.36 22.50
N LEU A 374 -3.35 12.34 22.48
CA LEU A 374 -3.42 11.18 23.36
C LEU A 374 -2.70 11.38 24.71
N GLY A 375 -2.04 12.52 24.92
CA GLY A 375 -1.28 12.78 26.15
C GLY A 375 0.00 11.94 26.27
N VAL A 376 0.49 11.36 25.18
CA VAL A 376 1.73 10.55 25.14
C VAL A 376 2.94 11.47 25.05
N LYS A 377 3.99 11.19 25.81
CA LYS A 377 5.19 12.06 25.92
C LYS A 377 6.48 11.27 25.75
N GLY A 378 7.54 11.99 25.41
CA GLY A 378 8.90 11.46 25.41
C GLY A 378 9.30 10.74 24.14
N ASN A 379 8.46 10.72 23.09
CA ASN A 379 8.80 10.15 21.80
C ASN A 379 9.46 11.19 20.90
N ASP A 380 10.59 10.85 20.33
CA ASP A 380 11.17 11.53 19.16
C ASP A 380 11.01 10.60 17.96
N TRP A 381 9.85 10.73 17.30
CA TRP A 381 9.49 9.83 16.19
C TRP A 381 10.39 10.00 14.98
N ILE A 382 10.85 11.23 14.67
CA ILE A 382 11.77 11.44 13.56
C ILE A 382 13.06 10.69 13.81
N LYS A 383 13.68 10.86 14.99
CA LYS A 383 14.92 10.17 15.35
C LYS A 383 14.75 8.66 15.35
N THR A 384 13.74 8.17 16.09
CA THR A 384 13.52 6.72 16.25
C THR A 384 13.28 6.02 14.92
N LEU A 385 12.44 6.60 14.07
CA LEU A 385 12.12 6.00 12.77
C LEU A 385 13.30 6.12 11.80
N ASN A 386 14.05 7.22 11.83
CA ASN A 386 15.25 7.35 11.00
C ASN A 386 16.32 6.31 11.37
N GLU A 387 16.57 6.10 12.67
CA GLU A 387 17.49 5.06 13.12
C GLU A 387 17.06 3.66 12.65
N ASN A 388 15.75 3.38 12.61
CA ASN A 388 15.21 2.13 12.09
C ASN A 388 15.42 2.00 10.57
N VAL A 389 15.12 3.06 9.81
CA VAL A 389 15.34 3.10 8.36
C VAL A 389 16.81 2.85 8.02
N GLU A 390 17.72 3.57 8.67
CA GLU A 390 19.16 3.42 8.42
C GLU A 390 19.66 2.01 8.76
N ARG A 391 19.19 1.43 9.88
CA ARG A 391 19.53 0.05 10.25
C ARG A 391 19.06 -0.95 9.20
N ASN A 392 17.80 -0.83 8.76
CA ASN A 392 17.22 -1.75 7.77
C ASN A 392 17.92 -1.61 6.40
N ARG A 393 18.22 -0.38 5.96
CA ARG A 393 19.00 -0.12 4.73
C ARG A 393 20.40 -0.71 4.80
N LYS A 394 21.09 -0.54 5.95
CA LYS A 394 22.41 -1.12 6.15
C LYS A 394 22.41 -2.64 6.07
N GLU A 395 21.42 -3.28 6.66
CA GLU A 395 21.30 -4.74 6.61
C GLU A 395 20.95 -5.23 5.21
N ALA A 396 19.99 -4.59 4.53
CA ALA A 396 19.65 -4.92 3.15
C ALA A 396 20.86 -4.74 2.22
N LYS A 397 21.60 -3.65 2.38
CA LYS A 397 22.83 -3.40 1.61
C LYS A 397 23.89 -4.48 1.85
N ARG A 398 24.09 -4.92 3.10
CA ARG A 398 25.03 -6.01 3.41
C ARG A 398 24.65 -7.29 2.65
N ILE A 399 23.36 -7.67 2.67
CA ILE A 399 22.86 -8.86 1.98
C ILE A 399 23.07 -8.74 0.47
N THR A 400 22.68 -7.61 -0.11
CA THR A 400 22.81 -7.40 -1.56
C THR A 400 24.28 -7.32 -2.00
N ASP A 401 25.16 -6.65 -1.25
CA ASP A 401 26.60 -6.57 -1.54
C ASP A 401 27.26 -7.97 -1.54
N GLU A 402 26.88 -8.85 -0.60
CA GLU A 402 27.39 -10.24 -0.56
C GLU A 402 26.99 -11.03 -1.81
N VAL A 403 25.75 -10.85 -2.29
CA VAL A 403 25.27 -11.48 -3.53
C VAL A 403 26.05 -10.97 -4.73
N TRP A 404 26.19 -9.64 -4.87
CA TRP A 404 26.91 -9.03 -5.99
C TRP A 404 28.39 -9.36 -5.98
N ALA A 405 29.04 -9.45 -4.81
CA ALA A 405 30.42 -9.89 -4.70
C ALA A 405 30.62 -11.31 -5.25
N LYS A 406 29.67 -12.23 -5.00
CA LYS A 406 29.72 -13.58 -5.57
C LYS A 406 29.53 -13.57 -7.10
N VAL A 407 28.59 -12.81 -7.62
CA VAL A 407 28.40 -12.65 -9.07
C VAL A 407 29.69 -12.17 -9.72
N GLU A 408 30.33 -11.14 -9.16
CA GLU A 408 31.56 -10.57 -9.71
C GLU A 408 32.74 -11.56 -9.63
N ALA A 409 32.83 -12.31 -8.54
CA ALA A 409 33.82 -13.36 -8.39
C ALA A 409 33.66 -14.49 -9.43
N GLN A 410 32.44 -14.79 -9.87
CA GLN A 410 32.20 -15.75 -10.97
C GLN A 410 32.59 -15.16 -12.32
N ARG A 411 32.24 -13.89 -12.58
CA ARG A 411 32.61 -13.20 -13.81
C ARG A 411 34.14 -13.11 -14.04
N SER A 412 34.89 -13.04 -12.95
CA SER A 412 36.37 -12.96 -12.99
C SER A 412 37.05 -14.29 -13.25
N LYS A 413 36.35 -15.43 -13.19
CA LYS A 413 36.91 -16.75 -13.45
C LYS A 413 36.93 -17.03 -14.96
N SER A 414 38.11 -17.15 -15.53
CA SER A 414 38.30 -17.63 -16.92
C SER A 414 37.82 -19.09 -16.99
N GLY A 415 36.80 -19.40 -17.78
CA GLY A 415 36.36 -20.77 -18.06
C GLY A 415 35.08 -21.25 -17.38
N SER A 416 34.43 -20.47 -16.54
CA SER A 416 33.10 -20.80 -16.05
C SER A 416 31.98 -20.37 -17.02
N GLN A 417 32.08 -20.79 -18.27
CA GLN A 417 31.00 -20.57 -19.23
C GLN A 417 29.88 -21.58 -18.91
N VAL A 418 28.80 -21.07 -18.37
CA VAL A 418 27.52 -21.77 -18.33
C VAL A 418 27.05 -21.93 -19.77
N ASP A 419 26.72 -23.16 -20.19
CA ASP A 419 26.14 -23.37 -21.52
C ASP A 419 24.74 -22.74 -21.57
N PRO A 420 24.50 -21.65 -22.32
CA PRO A 420 23.21 -21.01 -22.41
C PRO A 420 22.10 -21.94 -22.93
N ALA A 421 22.44 -22.92 -23.76
CA ALA A 421 21.50 -23.86 -24.37
C ALA A 421 20.76 -24.70 -23.31
N VAL A 422 21.37 -24.90 -22.15
CA VAL A 422 20.72 -25.57 -21.01
C VAL A 422 19.49 -24.81 -20.52
N TYR A 423 19.54 -23.48 -20.50
CA TYR A 423 18.57 -22.60 -19.83
C TYR A 423 17.64 -21.86 -20.78
N THR A 424 18.06 -21.64 -22.04
CA THR A 424 17.23 -20.93 -23.02
C THR A 424 15.96 -21.68 -23.32
N GLY A 425 14.87 -20.95 -23.51
CA GLY A 425 13.54 -21.52 -23.82
C GLY A 425 12.40 -20.65 -23.28
N THR A 426 11.19 -21.13 -23.52
CA THR A 426 9.98 -20.54 -22.97
C THR A 426 9.53 -21.33 -21.75
N TYR A 427 9.26 -20.64 -20.66
CA TYR A 427 8.73 -21.21 -19.40
C TYR A 427 7.38 -20.60 -19.11
N ASN A 428 6.48 -21.37 -18.55
CA ASN A 428 5.11 -20.95 -18.26
C ASN A 428 4.73 -21.22 -16.82
N ASP A 429 4.13 -20.22 -16.20
CA ASP A 429 3.34 -20.35 -14.98
C ASP A 429 1.86 -20.17 -15.31
N ASN A 430 0.98 -20.91 -14.64
CA ASN A 430 -0.45 -20.94 -14.97
C ASN A 430 -1.14 -19.58 -14.70
N TRP A 431 -0.71 -18.85 -13.67
CA TRP A 431 -1.34 -17.56 -13.35
C TRP A 431 -0.58 -16.37 -13.94
N PHE A 432 0.75 -16.49 -14.11
CA PHE A 432 1.58 -15.38 -14.58
C PHE A 432 1.80 -15.41 -16.11
N GLY A 433 1.71 -16.61 -16.72
CA GLY A 433 1.91 -16.78 -18.15
C GLY A 433 3.36 -17.07 -18.54
N ASP A 434 3.71 -16.71 -19.76
CA ASP A 434 5.01 -17.06 -20.36
C ASP A 434 6.11 -16.08 -20.00
N ILE A 435 7.29 -16.63 -19.71
CA ILE A 435 8.56 -15.93 -19.74
C ILE A 435 9.47 -16.56 -20.78
N VAL A 436 10.36 -15.78 -21.35
CA VAL A 436 11.35 -16.22 -22.32
C VAL A 436 12.74 -15.99 -21.76
N ILE A 437 13.53 -17.06 -21.68
CA ILE A 437 14.97 -16.99 -21.45
C ILE A 437 15.65 -17.11 -22.80
N SER A 438 16.39 -16.08 -23.19
CA SER A 438 17.11 -16.02 -24.47
C SER A 438 18.58 -15.70 -24.24
N GLU A 439 19.40 -16.00 -25.25
CA GLU A 439 20.79 -15.55 -25.29
C GLU A 439 20.90 -14.30 -26.18
N ALA A 440 21.62 -13.29 -25.71
CA ALA A 440 21.95 -12.10 -26.46
C ALA A 440 23.37 -11.62 -26.09
N GLY A 441 24.27 -11.65 -27.06
CA GLY A 441 25.65 -11.19 -26.84
C GLY A 441 26.43 -11.98 -25.77
N GLY A 442 26.24 -13.29 -25.72
CA GLY A 442 26.86 -14.18 -24.73
C GLY A 442 26.28 -14.09 -23.32
N LYS A 443 25.13 -13.45 -23.14
CA LYS A 443 24.44 -13.32 -21.85
C LYS A 443 23.05 -13.91 -21.95
N LEU A 444 22.61 -14.55 -20.87
CA LEU A 444 21.20 -14.91 -20.70
C LEU A 444 20.37 -13.69 -20.33
N ARG A 445 19.19 -13.60 -20.94
CA ARG A 445 18.22 -12.54 -20.73
C ARG A 445 16.88 -13.13 -20.31
N PHE A 446 16.32 -12.60 -19.26
CA PHE A 446 14.94 -12.86 -18.80
C PHE A 446 13.99 -11.84 -19.43
N ARG A 447 12.81 -12.27 -19.88
CA ARG A 447 11.74 -11.39 -20.33
C ARG A 447 10.38 -12.02 -20.07
N SER A 448 9.52 -11.33 -19.30
CA SER A 448 8.10 -11.69 -19.20
C SER A 448 7.36 -11.26 -20.47
N VAL A 449 6.40 -12.08 -20.90
CA VAL A 449 5.54 -11.76 -22.05
C VAL A 449 4.42 -10.82 -21.66
N LYS A 450 3.77 -11.07 -20.52
CA LYS A 450 2.63 -10.29 -20.02
C LYS A 450 3.04 -9.00 -19.29
N SER A 451 4.26 -8.94 -18.75
CA SER A 451 4.79 -7.79 -18.01
C SER A 451 6.14 -7.35 -18.60
N PRO A 452 6.15 -6.58 -19.71
CA PRO A 452 7.38 -6.30 -20.49
C PRO A 452 8.48 -5.55 -19.75
N GLN A 453 8.18 -4.80 -18.68
CA GLN A 453 9.19 -4.17 -17.83
C GLN A 453 9.97 -5.21 -17.01
N LEU A 454 9.39 -6.38 -16.72
CA LEU A 454 10.11 -7.50 -16.12
C LEU A 454 11.01 -8.15 -17.16
N ARG A 455 12.12 -7.48 -17.45
CA ARG A 455 13.21 -7.93 -18.31
C ARG A 455 14.54 -7.50 -17.72
N GLY A 456 15.57 -8.35 -17.88
CA GLY A 456 16.88 -8.07 -17.32
C GLY A 456 17.94 -9.08 -17.70
N ASP A 457 19.19 -8.76 -17.41
CA ASP A 457 20.32 -9.67 -17.56
C ASP A 457 20.27 -10.75 -16.48
N MET A 458 20.53 -11.99 -16.86
CA MET A 458 20.71 -13.10 -15.92
C MET A 458 22.20 -13.35 -15.72
N LEU A 459 22.68 -13.09 -14.53
CA LEU A 459 24.08 -13.18 -14.17
C LEU A 459 24.31 -14.45 -13.35
N PHE A 460 25.28 -15.27 -13.76
CA PHE A 460 25.56 -16.52 -13.07
C PHE A 460 26.01 -16.29 -11.62
N TYR A 461 25.37 -16.99 -10.68
CA TYR A 461 25.64 -16.89 -9.26
C TYR A 461 26.36 -18.14 -8.73
N THR A 462 25.73 -19.31 -8.82
CA THR A 462 26.33 -20.60 -8.43
C THR A 462 25.44 -21.78 -8.86
N GLY A 463 25.99 -22.95 -9.17
CA GLY A 463 25.22 -24.12 -9.57
C GLY A 463 24.24 -23.83 -10.71
N ASN A 464 22.94 -23.97 -10.46
CA ASN A 464 21.86 -23.67 -11.40
C ASN A 464 21.13 -22.36 -11.04
N THR A 465 21.79 -21.45 -10.32
CA THR A 465 21.22 -20.21 -9.83
C THR A 465 21.84 -19.02 -10.56
N PHE A 466 20.97 -18.12 -10.98
CA PHE A 466 21.32 -16.83 -11.57
C PHE A 466 20.71 -15.69 -10.75
N ILE A 467 21.23 -14.49 -10.94
CA ILE A 467 20.62 -13.24 -10.47
C ILE A 467 20.03 -12.55 -11.69
N VAL A 468 18.75 -12.25 -11.65
CA VAL A 468 18.10 -11.37 -12.62
C VAL A 468 18.30 -9.93 -12.16
N ARG A 469 19.09 -9.18 -12.93
CA ARG A 469 19.26 -7.75 -12.76
C ARG A 469 18.32 -7.04 -13.71
N TRP A 470 17.29 -6.41 -13.18
CA TRP A 470 16.29 -5.74 -14.01
C TRP A 470 16.85 -4.52 -14.74
N ASP A 471 16.40 -4.29 -15.97
CA ASP A 471 16.79 -3.12 -16.77
C ASP A 471 16.29 -1.82 -16.12
N ASP A 472 15.08 -1.82 -15.57
CA ASP A 472 14.52 -0.72 -14.80
C ASP A 472 14.98 -0.80 -13.34
N ARG A 473 15.97 0.03 -13.01
CA ARG A 473 16.56 0.04 -11.67
C ARG A 473 15.65 0.67 -10.60
N SER A 474 14.59 1.35 -11.01
CA SER A 474 13.62 1.94 -10.06
C SER A 474 12.76 0.89 -9.36
N MET A 475 12.70 -0.34 -9.87
CA MET A 475 11.96 -1.44 -9.25
C MET A 475 12.59 -1.91 -7.92
N ASP A 476 13.93 -1.79 -7.76
CA ASP A 476 14.68 -2.29 -6.58
C ASP A 476 14.30 -3.73 -6.16
N ALA A 477 14.17 -4.61 -7.16
CA ALA A 477 13.60 -5.95 -7.01
C ALA A 477 14.45 -7.05 -7.65
N ASP A 478 15.78 -6.88 -7.73
CA ASP A 478 16.67 -7.92 -8.28
C ASP A 478 16.40 -9.27 -7.58
N ALA A 479 16.39 -10.36 -8.35
CA ALA A 479 15.89 -11.63 -7.88
C ALA A 479 16.82 -12.81 -8.20
N TYR A 480 16.83 -13.80 -7.31
CA TYR A 480 17.34 -15.13 -7.63
C TYR A 480 16.44 -15.79 -8.66
N ALA A 481 17.04 -16.51 -9.59
CA ALA A 481 16.40 -17.41 -10.55
C ALA A 481 17.06 -18.78 -10.41
N VAL A 482 16.33 -19.76 -9.86
CA VAL A 482 16.85 -21.08 -9.52
C VAL A 482 16.23 -22.11 -10.44
N PHE A 483 17.07 -22.77 -11.28
CA PHE A 483 16.60 -23.78 -12.21
C PHE A 483 16.70 -25.18 -11.61
N ALA A 484 15.67 -26.00 -11.86
CA ALA A 484 15.78 -27.44 -11.76
C ALA A 484 16.15 -28.02 -13.14
N LEU A 485 17.04 -28.99 -13.17
CA LEU A 485 17.47 -29.68 -14.39
C LEU A 485 16.86 -31.07 -14.45
N ASP A 486 16.52 -31.52 -15.66
CA ASP A 486 16.11 -32.88 -15.95
C ASP A 486 17.31 -33.86 -15.95
N ARG A 487 17.06 -35.12 -16.29
CA ARG A 487 18.09 -36.18 -16.29
C ARG A 487 19.14 -35.99 -17.39
N GLU A 488 18.82 -35.25 -18.43
CA GLU A 488 19.70 -34.91 -19.54
C GLU A 488 20.48 -33.62 -19.25
N GLY A 489 20.27 -32.98 -18.09
CA GLY A 489 20.93 -31.75 -17.68
C GLY A 489 20.35 -30.49 -18.29
N LYS A 490 19.13 -30.54 -18.86
CA LYS A 490 18.41 -29.39 -19.43
C LYS A 490 17.46 -28.80 -18.39
N ALA A 491 17.34 -27.47 -18.34
CA ALA A 491 16.44 -26.82 -17.38
C ALA A 491 14.97 -27.19 -17.67
N GLU A 492 14.27 -27.77 -16.68
CA GLU A 492 12.85 -28.15 -16.77
C GLU A 492 11.92 -27.18 -16.07
N SER A 493 12.41 -26.49 -15.04
CA SER A 493 11.63 -25.49 -14.30
C SER A 493 12.49 -24.41 -13.69
N LEU A 494 11.85 -23.32 -13.25
CA LEU A 494 12.47 -22.14 -12.68
C LEU A 494 11.58 -21.63 -11.52
N THR A 495 12.19 -21.35 -10.37
CA THR A 495 11.62 -20.60 -9.26
C THR A 495 12.40 -19.32 -9.01
N MET A 496 11.77 -18.33 -8.39
CA MET A 496 12.38 -17.03 -8.17
C MET A 496 12.14 -16.53 -6.74
N GLU A 497 13.05 -15.68 -6.26
CA GLU A 497 12.95 -15.02 -4.95
C GLU A 497 13.71 -13.68 -4.99
N ALA A 498 13.16 -12.64 -4.39
CA ALA A 498 13.83 -11.35 -4.29
C ALA A 498 15.12 -11.44 -3.44
N ILE A 499 16.16 -10.66 -3.79
CA ILE A 499 17.43 -10.64 -3.04
C ILE A 499 17.31 -9.77 -1.80
N SER A 500 16.75 -8.57 -1.96
CA SER A 500 16.68 -7.58 -0.91
C SER A 500 15.49 -7.82 0.02
N PRO A 501 15.68 -7.80 1.34
CA PRO A 501 14.55 -7.85 2.28
C PRO A 501 13.71 -6.56 2.26
N LEU A 502 14.12 -5.52 1.54
CA LEU A 502 13.37 -4.28 1.32
C LEU A 502 12.60 -4.26 0.00
N THR A 503 12.72 -5.30 -0.83
CA THR A 503 11.90 -5.43 -2.04
C THR A 503 10.41 -5.41 -1.63
N ASP A 504 9.62 -4.62 -2.35
CA ASP A 504 8.19 -4.53 -2.10
C ASP A 504 7.52 -5.90 -2.26
N PHE A 505 6.62 -6.24 -1.33
CA PHE A 505 5.96 -7.55 -1.29
C PHE A 505 5.12 -7.84 -2.53
N SER A 506 4.73 -6.80 -3.29
CA SER A 506 4.01 -6.95 -4.56
C SER A 506 4.87 -7.53 -5.69
N TYR A 507 6.19 -7.64 -5.49
CA TYR A 507 7.05 -8.49 -6.32
C TYR A 507 7.05 -9.92 -5.77
N ASP A 508 5.93 -10.59 -5.86
CA ASP A 508 5.67 -11.94 -5.32
C ASP A 508 6.33 -13.07 -6.15
N PHE A 509 7.60 -12.89 -6.51
CA PHE A 509 8.40 -13.85 -7.28
C PHE A 509 8.40 -15.25 -6.68
N HIS A 510 8.27 -15.37 -5.36
CA HIS A 510 8.26 -16.64 -4.63
C HIS A 510 7.04 -17.52 -4.92
N ASP A 511 5.96 -16.96 -5.48
CA ASP A 511 4.77 -17.69 -5.89
C ASP A 511 4.88 -18.26 -7.32
N LEU A 512 5.94 -17.88 -8.06
CA LEU A 512 6.19 -18.38 -9.41
C LEU A 512 6.73 -19.80 -9.41
N PHE A 513 6.11 -20.67 -10.22
CA PHE A 513 6.62 -21.99 -10.57
C PHE A 513 6.56 -22.20 -12.07
N LEU A 514 7.59 -21.75 -12.75
CA LEU A 514 7.70 -21.66 -14.20
C LEU A 514 8.20 -22.98 -14.77
N LYS A 515 7.38 -23.70 -15.57
CA LYS A 515 7.75 -24.95 -16.23
C LYS A 515 8.14 -24.70 -17.69
N ARG A 516 9.22 -25.35 -18.13
CA ARG A 516 9.66 -25.26 -19.53
C ARG A 516 8.60 -25.83 -20.45
N LYS A 517 8.29 -25.10 -21.50
CA LYS A 517 7.42 -25.57 -22.58
C LYS A 517 8.21 -26.47 -23.54
N PRO A 518 7.60 -27.53 -24.09
CA PRO A 518 8.22 -28.26 -25.19
C PRO A 518 8.57 -27.33 -26.35
N GLU A 519 9.71 -27.56 -26.96
CA GLU A 519 10.07 -26.89 -28.21
C GLU A 519 9.08 -27.36 -29.30
N LYS A 520 8.44 -26.40 -30.01
CA LYS A 520 7.51 -26.71 -31.10
C LYS A 520 8.27 -27.14 -32.33
#